data_1dc18ea6cad07b81145f77fd0c1fb231
#
_entry.id   1dc18ea6cad07b81145f77fd0c1fb231
#
_cell.length_a   1.000
_cell.length_b   1.000
_cell.length_c   1.000
_cell.angle_alpha   90.00
_cell.angle_beta   90.00
_cell.angle_gamma   90.00
#
_symmetry.space_group_name_H-M   'P 1'
#
loop_
_entity.id
_entity.type
_entity.pdbx_description
1 polymer ?
#
loop_
_entity_poly.entity_id
_entity_poly.type
_entity_poly.pdbx_seq_one_letter_code
_entity_poly.pdbx_strand_id
1 'polypeptide(L)'
;MGKIRARVHDIDDDDVVSSDDESVENVPIDRANLNKLSAAVENLTKENLNLDRRLVQIEQYTRRESIVFSGVPGSITQENLESFMLQVLFHLGFKDLGPDDISACHRLWSPPESREPSRVILRFMNRKIVEWCLAHPENLQHVKEAMGLELSMSEHLCDRNLESLNICKWLKERNQIYQHFSRNGFTKVVIKKGDRPVKVTHPSDLRYKFKDVPDIIPLT
;
A
#
# COMPACT_ATOMS: atom_id res chain seq x y z
N MET A 1 -51.78 21.10 20.98
CA MET A 1 -52.17 20.50 22.29
C MET A 1 -52.52 19.05 22.07
N GLY A 2 -51.79 18.12 22.65
CA GLY A 2 -52.04 16.69 22.55
C GLY A 2 -50.89 15.93 23.25
N LYS A 3 -51.02 15.79 24.59
CA LYS A 3 -50.10 15.04 25.43
C LYS A 3 -50.37 13.55 25.23
N ILE A 4 -49.38 12.80 24.76
CA ILE A 4 -49.40 11.33 24.81
C ILE A 4 -48.66 10.92 26.09
N ARG A 5 -49.40 10.32 27.01
CA ARG A 5 -48.86 9.67 28.23
C ARG A 5 -48.35 8.28 27.84
N ALA A 6 -47.06 8.03 28.09
CA ALA A 6 -46.52 6.69 28.09
C ALA A 6 -46.95 5.96 29.38
N ARG A 7 -47.52 4.76 29.22
CA ARG A 7 -47.77 3.81 30.31
C ARG A 7 -46.43 3.09 30.62
N VAL A 8 -46.03 3.18 31.87
CA VAL A 8 -45.00 2.31 32.45
C VAL A 8 -45.72 1.00 32.75
N HIS A 9 -45.20 -0.10 32.21
CA HIS A 9 -45.53 -1.44 32.63
C HIS A 9 -44.49 -1.85 33.68
N ASP A 10 -45.04 -2.09 34.88
CA ASP A 10 -44.32 -2.78 35.97
C ASP A 10 -44.05 -4.21 35.48
N ILE A 11 -42.81 -4.60 35.50
CA ILE A 11 -42.33 -5.99 35.26
C ILE A 11 -41.97 -6.48 36.65
N ASP A 12 -42.72 -7.47 37.10
CA ASP A 12 -42.46 -8.17 38.35
C ASP A 12 -41.13 -8.88 38.34
N ASP A 13 -40.28 -8.55 39.33
CA ASP A 13 -39.10 -9.29 39.72
C ASP A 13 -39.52 -10.58 40.43
N ASP A 14 -39.43 -11.70 39.77
CA ASP A 14 -39.29 -13.02 40.42
C ASP A 14 -38.93 -14.11 39.36
N ASP A 15 -37.76 -14.05 38.76
CA ASP A 15 -37.11 -15.22 38.18
C ASP A 15 -35.72 -15.40 38.81
N VAL A 16 -35.72 -16.15 39.90
CA VAL A 16 -34.51 -16.74 40.47
C VAL A 16 -33.95 -17.72 39.45
N VAL A 17 -33.01 -17.23 38.64
CA VAL A 17 -32.20 -18.08 37.76
C VAL A 17 -31.25 -18.85 38.68
N SER A 18 -31.57 -20.14 38.88
CA SER A 18 -30.66 -21.08 39.50
C SER A 18 -29.36 -21.09 38.73
N SER A 19 -28.28 -20.68 39.37
CA SER A 19 -26.91 -20.84 38.86
C SER A 19 -26.64 -22.34 38.81
N ASP A 20 -26.89 -22.96 37.66
CA ASP A 20 -26.27 -24.20 37.31
C ASP A 20 -24.78 -23.92 37.16
N ASP A 21 -24.08 -24.28 38.25
CA ASP A 21 -22.63 -24.33 38.33
C ASP A 21 -22.17 -25.41 37.34
N GLU A 22 -22.07 -25.05 36.04
CA GLU A 22 -21.42 -25.88 35.04
C GLU A 22 -19.96 -26.02 35.52
N SER A 23 -19.73 -27.09 36.24
CA SER A 23 -18.41 -27.58 36.55
C SER A 23 -17.69 -27.75 35.21
N VAL A 24 -16.84 -26.78 34.85
CA VAL A 24 -15.90 -26.90 33.75
C VAL A 24 -15.07 -28.14 34.04
N GLU A 25 -15.45 -29.26 33.44
CA GLU A 25 -14.68 -30.51 33.50
C GLU A 25 -13.26 -30.14 33.04
N ASN A 26 -12.34 -30.27 33.98
CA ASN A 26 -10.92 -30.00 33.78
C ASN A 26 -10.38 -31.17 32.94
N VAL A 27 -10.70 -31.11 31.60
CA VAL A 27 -10.22 -32.09 30.64
C VAL A 27 -8.70 -32.01 30.67
N PRO A 28 -7.99 -33.07 31.03
CA PRO A 28 -6.52 -33.04 31.07
C PRO A 28 -5.99 -32.71 29.70
N ILE A 29 -5.35 -31.54 29.58
CA ILE A 29 -4.76 -31.08 28.32
C ILE A 29 -3.66 -32.08 27.95
N ASP A 30 -3.92 -32.90 26.96
CA ASP A 30 -2.93 -33.81 26.41
C ASP A 30 -1.78 -33.02 25.76
N ARG A 31 -0.64 -33.04 26.45
CA ARG A 31 0.58 -32.32 26.05
C ARG A 31 1.06 -32.75 24.66
N ALA A 32 0.81 -34.00 24.26
CA ALA A 32 1.14 -34.48 22.90
C ALA A 32 0.27 -33.84 21.83
N ASN A 33 -1.03 -33.65 22.10
CA ASN A 33 -1.96 -32.97 21.21
C ASN A 33 -1.65 -31.46 21.11
N LEU A 34 -1.26 -30.81 22.22
CA LEU A 34 -0.78 -29.41 22.20
C LEU A 34 0.46 -29.24 21.31
N ASN A 35 1.44 -30.13 21.43
CA ASN A 35 2.65 -30.07 20.60
C ASN A 35 2.33 -30.28 19.10
N LYS A 36 1.41 -31.21 18.78
CA LYS A 36 0.96 -31.41 17.40
C LYS A 36 0.23 -30.16 16.86
N LEU A 37 -0.64 -29.57 17.66
CA LEU A 37 -1.36 -28.37 17.29
C LEU A 37 -0.40 -27.18 17.08
N SER A 38 0.55 -26.98 17.99
CA SER A 38 1.59 -25.95 17.86
C SER A 38 2.40 -26.12 16.57
N ALA A 39 2.84 -27.34 16.28
CA ALA A 39 3.57 -27.63 15.04
C ALA A 39 2.70 -27.39 13.78
N ALA A 40 1.42 -27.75 13.82
CA ALA A 40 0.48 -27.48 12.73
C ALA A 40 0.29 -25.97 12.51
N VAL A 41 0.11 -25.19 13.58
CA VAL A 41 -0.01 -23.73 13.51
C VAL A 41 1.27 -23.10 12.95
N GLU A 42 2.45 -23.54 13.36
CA GLU A 42 3.71 -23.05 12.78
C GLU A 42 3.83 -23.34 11.31
N ASN A 43 3.45 -24.53 10.86
CA ASN A 43 3.49 -24.92 9.46
C ASN A 43 2.49 -24.08 8.63
N LEU A 44 1.25 -23.93 9.09
CA LEU A 44 0.24 -23.12 8.43
C LEU A 44 0.68 -21.64 8.36
N THR A 45 1.31 -21.12 9.40
CA THR A 45 1.85 -19.76 9.42
C THR A 45 2.94 -19.57 8.36
N LYS A 46 3.85 -20.54 8.22
CA LYS A 46 4.90 -20.51 7.20
C LYS A 46 4.33 -20.60 5.78
N GLU A 47 3.35 -21.48 5.57
CA GLU A 47 2.66 -21.61 4.29
C GLU A 47 1.91 -20.34 3.92
N ASN A 48 1.17 -19.75 4.86
CA ASN A 48 0.44 -18.51 4.67
C ASN A 48 1.39 -17.36 4.26
N LEU A 49 2.52 -17.20 4.96
CA LEU A 49 3.53 -16.20 4.61
C LEU A 49 4.13 -16.44 3.21
N ASN A 50 4.31 -17.70 2.83
CA ASN A 50 4.80 -18.03 1.49
C ASN A 50 3.76 -17.69 0.41
N LEU A 51 2.48 -17.97 0.65
CA LEU A 51 1.38 -17.61 -0.24
C LEU A 51 1.25 -16.08 -0.37
N ASP A 52 1.34 -15.34 0.74
CA ASP A 52 1.30 -13.87 0.72
C ASP A 52 2.46 -13.29 -0.10
N ARG A 53 3.69 -13.81 0.05
CA ARG A 53 4.83 -13.41 -0.78
C ARG A 53 4.61 -13.66 -2.28
N ARG A 54 3.99 -14.78 -2.63
CA ARG A 54 3.66 -15.11 -4.03
C ARG A 54 2.57 -14.18 -4.57
N LEU A 55 1.57 -13.89 -3.76
CA LEU A 55 0.50 -12.93 -4.11
C LEU A 55 1.09 -11.54 -4.37
N VAL A 56 1.94 -11.03 -3.49
CA VAL A 56 2.66 -9.76 -3.66
C VAL A 56 3.42 -9.72 -4.99
N GLN A 57 4.07 -10.82 -5.38
CA GLN A 57 4.78 -10.88 -6.65
C GLN A 57 3.85 -10.81 -7.86
N ILE A 58 2.71 -11.50 -7.80
CA ILE A 58 1.70 -11.49 -8.88
C ILE A 58 1.08 -10.11 -8.99
N GLU A 59 0.62 -9.52 -7.89
CA GLU A 59 0.06 -8.17 -7.88
C GLU A 59 1.04 -7.14 -8.42
N GLN A 60 2.29 -7.18 -7.96
CA GLN A 60 3.30 -6.24 -8.44
C GLN A 60 3.61 -6.46 -9.92
N TYR A 61 3.55 -7.69 -10.41
CA TYR A 61 3.74 -7.97 -11.83
C TYR A 61 2.69 -7.27 -12.69
N THR A 62 1.42 -7.29 -12.28
CA THR A 62 0.32 -6.63 -13.01
C THR A 62 0.41 -5.10 -12.99
N ARG A 63 1.15 -4.52 -12.03
CA ARG A 63 1.32 -3.06 -11.88
C ARG A 63 2.54 -2.50 -12.62
N ARG A 64 3.36 -3.33 -13.25
CA ARG A 64 4.61 -2.92 -13.93
C ARG A 64 4.40 -2.02 -15.15
N GLU A 65 3.21 -2.05 -15.72
CA GLU A 65 2.82 -1.23 -16.86
C GLU A 65 2.29 0.14 -16.43
N SER A 66 2.26 0.41 -15.12
CA SER A 66 1.68 1.61 -14.53
C SER A 66 2.74 2.46 -13.85
N ILE A 67 2.61 3.77 -14.01
CA ILE A 67 3.38 4.80 -13.33
C ILE A 67 2.42 5.73 -12.58
N VAL A 68 2.84 6.25 -11.45
CA VAL A 68 2.07 7.19 -10.64
C VAL A 68 2.72 8.58 -10.75
N PHE A 69 1.92 9.56 -11.14
CA PHE A 69 2.28 10.97 -11.16
C PHE A 69 1.68 11.68 -9.96
N SER A 70 2.47 12.49 -9.27
CA SER A 70 2.02 13.43 -8.24
C SER A 70 2.24 14.86 -8.71
N GLY A 71 1.45 15.81 -8.19
CA GLY A 71 1.50 17.22 -8.57
C GLY A 71 0.61 17.60 -9.76
N VAL A 72 -0.18 16.65 -10.30
CA VAL A 72 -1.16 16.96 -11.36
C VAL A 72 -2.30 17.81 -10.79
N PRO A 73 -2.57 19.02 -11.36
CA PRO A 73 -3.55 19.95 -10.81
C PRO A 73 -4.94 19.32 -10.63
N GLY A 74 -5.56 19.55 -9.47
CA GLY A 74 -6.89 19.04 -9.16
C GLY A 74 -8.01 19.62 -10.04
N SER A 75 -7.74 20.75 -10.70
CA SER A 75 -8.65 21.39 -11.65
C SER A 75 -8.87 20.61 -12.96
N ILE A 76 -7.94 19.68 -13.28
CA ILE A 76 -8.09 18.82 -14.46
C ILE A 76 -9.13 17.74 -14.15
N THR A 77 -10.26 17.78 -14.85
CA THR A 77 -11.34 16.80 -14.69
C THR A 77 -10.94 15.43 -15.24
N GLN A 78 -11.63 14.37 -14.83
CA GLN A 78 -11.36 13.01 -15.31
C GLN A 78 -11.49 12.89 -16.84
N GLU A 79 -12.41 13.61 -17.44
CA GLU A 79 -12.65 13.62 -18.90
C GLU A 79 -11.46 14.19 -19.70
N ASN A 80 -10.78 15.18 -19.11
CA ASN A 80 -9.64 15.85 -19.76
C ASN A 80 -8.29 15.27 -19.31
N LEU A 81 -8.30 14.33 -18.36
CA LEU A 81 -7.08 13.86 -17.69
C LEU A 81 -6.13 13.16 -18.66
N GLU A 82 -6.66 12.29 -19.52
CA GLU A 82 -5.85 11.54 -20.48
C GLU A 82 -5.18 12.48 -21.50
N SER A 83 -5.95 13.41 -22.07
CA SER A 83 -5.40 14.41 -23.01
C SER A 83 -4.34 15.30 -22.34
N PHE A 84 -4.56 15.66 -21.09
CA PHE A 84 -3.57 16.41 -20.32
C PHE A 84 -2.29 15.59 -20.07
N MET A 85 -2.43 14.31 -19.71
CA MET A 85 -1.28 13.44 -19.48
C MET A 85 -0.51 13.13 -20.77
N LEU A 86 -1.18 13.08 -21.94
CA LEU A 86 -0.50 13.00 -23.23
C LEU A 86 0.38 14.23 -23.49
N GLN A 87 -0.08 15.44 -23.11
CA GLN A 87 0.75 16.64 -23.19
C GLN A 87 1.97 16.55 -22.25
N VAL A 88 1.79 16.05 -21.03
CA VAL A 88 2.90 15.81 -20.10
C VAL A 88 3.91 14.83 -20.72
N LEU A 89 3.43 13.71 -21.29
CA LEU A 89 4.28 12.72 -21.95
C LEU A 89 5.03 13.30 -23.16
N PHE A 90 4.38 14.16 -23.94
CA PHE A 90 5.02 14.86 -25.05
C PHE A 90 6.23 15.69 -24.57
N HIS A 91 6.07 16.44 -23.48
CA HIS A 91 7.17 17.22 -22.89
C HIS A 91 8.23 16.36 -22.17
N LEU A 92 7.85 15.13 -21.74
CA LEU A 92 8.83 14.14 -21.28
C LEU A 92 9.70 13.56 -22.40
N GLY A 93 9.32 13.78 -23.67
CA GLY A 93 10.08 13.33 -24.86
C GLY A 93 9.37 12.29 -25.72
N PHE A 94 8.14 11.91 -25.38
CA PHE A 94 7.34 10.96 -26.17
C PHE A 94 6.42 11.71 -27.16
N LYS A 95 6.94 12.00 -28.33
CA LYS A 95 6.23 12.81 -29.34
C LYS A 95 5.17 12.03 -30.11
N ASP A 96 5.31 10.72 -30.16
CA ASP A 96 4.50 9.83 -31.01
C ASP A 96 3.46 9.01 -30.22
N LEU A 97 3.35 9.21 -28.89
CA LEU A 97 2.35 8.51 -28.08
C LEU A 97 0.96 9.11 -28.30
N GLY A 98 -0.02 8.22 -28.47
CA GLY A 98 -1.42 8.55 -28.59
C GLY A 98 -2.30 7.87 -27.52
N PRO A 99 -3.63 8.12 -27.57
CA PRO A 99 -4.57 7.47 -26.64
C PRO A 99 -4.49 5.94 -26.66
N ASP A 100 -4.21 5.34 -27.82
CA ASP A 100 -4.11 3.87 -27.98
C ASP A 100 -2.92 3.25 -27.24
N ASP A 101 -1.94 4.04 -26.84
CA ASP A 101 -0.80 3.59 -26.03
C ASP A 101 -1.12 3.56 -24.52
N ILE A 102 -2.25 4.16 -24.12
CA ILE A 102 -2.70 4.28 -22.73
C ILE A 102 -3.88 3.33 -22.51
N SER A 103 -3.71 2.34 -21.63
CA SER A 103 -4.79 1.42 -21.29
C SER A 103 -5.66 1.90 -20.12
N ALA A 104 -5.15 2.81 -19.29
CA ALA A 104 -5.92 3.45 -18.22
C ALA A 104 -5.25 4.76 -17.76
N CYS A 105 -6.09 5.77 -17.53
CA CYS A 105 -5.68 7.06 -16.94
C CYS A 105 -6.76 7.51 -15.95
N HIS A 106 -6.42 7.55 -14.67
CA HIS A 106 -7.38 8.00 -13.65
C HIS A 106 -6.67 8.50 -12.39
N ARG A 107 -7.42 9.25 -11.57
CA ARG A 107 -6.93 9.66 -10.25
C ARG A 107 -7.04 8.51 -9.26
N LEU A 108 -6.02 8.37 -8.45
CA LEU A 108 -6.10 7.50 -7.27
C LEU A 108 -6.98 8.16 -6.21
N TRP A 109 -7.69 7.33 -5.46
CA TRP A 109 -8.44 7.82 -4.32
C TRP A 109 -7.51 8.52 -3.32
N SER A 110 -7.95 9.64 -2.77
CA SER A 110 -7.30 10.28 -1.64
C SER A 110 -8.36 10.74 -0.64
N PRO A 111 -8.02 10.80 0.66
CA PRO A 111 -8.94 11.28 1.69
C PRO A 111 -9.46 12.69 1.36
N PRO A 112 -10.73 13.01 1.67
CA PRO A 112 -11.31 14.34 1.41
C PRO A 112 -10.55 15.49 2.10
N GLU A 113 -9.90 15.19 3.22
CA GLU A 113 -9.11 16.18 3.98
C GLU A 113 -7.71 16.40 3.39
N SER A 114 -7.33 15.65 2.36
CA SER A 114 -6.02 15.82 1.72
C SER A 114 -5.91 17.21 1.06
N ARG A 115 -4.88 17.96 1.44
CA ARG A 115 -4.57 19.25 0.82
C ARG A 115 -3.92 19.11 -0.54
N GLU A 116 -3.35 17.95 -0.83
CA GLU A 116 -2.69 17.67 -2.11
C GLU A 116 -3.68 17.09 -3.11
N PRO A 117 -3.55 17.44 -4.39
CA PRO A 117 -4.34 16.80 -5.45
C PRO A 117 -4.09 15.28 -5.46
N SER A 118 -5.16 14.53 -5.73
CA SER A 118 -5.05 13.08 -5.88
C SER A 118 -4.04 12.72 -6.96
N ARG A 119 -3.19 11.75 -6.66
CA ARG A 119 -2.20 11.22 -7.59
C ARG A 119 -2.89 10.62 -8.81
N VAL A 120 -2.23 10.65 -9.95
CA VAL A 120 -2.73 10.10 -11.21
C VAL A 120 -1.96 8.83 -11.53
N ILE A 121 -2.69 7.76 -11.81
CA ILE A 121 -2.11 6.54 -12.38
C ILE A 121 -2.26 6.56 -13.89
N LEU A 122 -1.19 6.21 -14.56
CA LEU A 122 -1.15 6.02 -16.00
C LEU A 122 -0.67 4.61 -16.30
N ARG A 123 -1.51 3.82 -16.96
CA ARG A 123 -1.16 2.47 -17.40
C ARG A 123 -0.97 2.45 -18.91
N PHE A 124 0.17 1.93 -19.34
CA PHE A 124 0.54 1.84 -20.75
C PHE A 124 0.33 0.44 -21.31
N MET A 125 0.14 0.37 -22.62
CA MET A 125 0.17 -0.89 -23.37
C MET A 125 1.60 -1.46 -23.44
N ASN A 126 2.62 -0.61 -23.35
CA ASN A 126 4.00 -1.01 -23.42
C ASN A 126 4.78 -0.62 -22.16
N ARG A 127 5.21 -1.62 -21.41
CA ARG A 127 5.99 -1.47 -20.18
C ARG A 127 7.29 -0.68 -20.35
N LYS A 128 7.90 -0.69 -21.54
CA LYS A 128 9.15 0.03 -21.79
C LYS A 128 9.02 1.54 -21.60
N ILE A 129 7.82 2.08 -21.79
CA ILE A 129 7.53 3.50 -21.54
C ILE A 129 7.70 3.82 -20.06
N VAL A 130 7.13 2.98 -19.17
CA VAL A 130 7.29 3.13 -17.72
C VAL A 130 8.75 3.02 -17.30
N GLU A 131 9.45 2.02 -17.82
CA GLU A 131 10.87 1.80 -17.52
C GLU A 131 11.72 3.01 -17.94
N TRP A 132 11.42 3.58 -19.10
CA TRP A 132 12.12 4.76 -19.60
C TRP A 132 11.80 6.01 -18.75
N CYS A 133 10.54 6.27 -18.41
CA CYS A 133 10.15 7.40 -17.56
C CYS A 133 10.87 7.35 -16.21
N LEU A 134 10.87 6.18 -15.58
CA LEU A 134 11.51 6.01 -14.26
C LEU A 134 13.05 6.03 -14.30
N ALA A 135 13.63 5.77 -15.48
CA ALA A 135 15.09 5.87 -15.68
C ALA A 135 15.56 7.31 -15.94
N HIS A 136 14.65 8.20 -16.41
CA HIS A 136 14.97 9.57 -16.79
C HIS A 136 14.09 10.60 -16.06
N PRO A 137 14.12 10.62 -14.72
CA PRO A 137 13.32 11.57 -13.93
C PRO A 137 13.73 13.03 -14.18
N GLU A 138 14.94 13.29 -14.68
CA GLU A 138 15.44 14.61 -15.07
C GLU A 138 14.59 15.27 -16.14
N ASN A 139 13.92 14.49 -17.01
CA ASN A 139 13.06 15.02 -18.06
C ASN A 139 11.79 15.74 -17.52
N LEU A 140 11.44 15.53 -16.26
CA LEU A 140 10.40 16.33 -15.60
C LEU A 140 10.73 17.83 -15.58
N GLN A 141 11.99 18.19 -15.71
CA GLN A 141 12.40 19.59 -15.84
C GLN A 141 11.83 20.23 -17.11
N HIS A 142 11.76 19.49 -18.22
CA HIS A 142 11.15 19.98 -19.47
C HIS A 142 9.64 20.23 -19.31
N VAL A 143 8.95 19.38 -18.53
CA VAL A 143 7.54 19.58 -18.19
C VAL A 143 7.38 20.85 -17.32
N LYS A 144 8.25 21.06 -16.34
CA LYS A 144 8.24 22.25 -15.51
C LYS A 144 8.45 23.52 -16.34
N GLU A 145 9.40 23.53 -17.27
CA GLU A 145 9.71 24.65 -18.15
C GLU A 145 8.56 24.96 -19.13
N ALA A 146 7.94 23.93 -19.71
CA ALA A 146 6.91 24.09 -20.72
C ALA A 146 5.51 24.35 -20.14
N MET A 147 5.17 23.73 -19.02
CA MET A 147 3.81 23.73 -18.44
C MET A 147 3.73 24.43 -17.08
N GLY A 148 4.86 24.80 -16.46
CA GLY A 148 4.89 25.38 -15.12
C GLY A 148 4.52 24.43 -13.99
N LEU A 149 4.61 23.10 -14.22
CA LEU A 149 4.14 22.07 -13.31
C LEU A 149 5.31 21.40 -12.57
N GLU A 150 5.18 21.28 -11.27
CA GLU A 150 6.11 20.48 -10.44
C GLU A 150 5.54 19.08 -10.27
N LEU A 151 5.90 18.19 -11.17
CA LEU A 151 5.48 16.79 -11.14
C LEU A 151 6.56 15.92 -10.53
N SER A 152 6.13 14.80 -9.94
CA SER A 152 7.00 13.69 -9.60
C SER A 152 6.44 12.39 -10.14
N MET A 153 7.33 11.43 -10.42
CA MET A 153 6.99 10.11 -10.94
C MET A 153 7.46 9.04 -9.96
N SER A 154 6.65 8.01 -9.79
CA SER A 154 6.99 6.84 -8.98
C SER A 154 6.42 5.57 -9.57
N GLU A 155 7.01 4.43 -9.18
CA GLU A 155 6.44 3.11 -9.49
C GLU A 155 5.07 2.95 -8.85
N HIS A 156 4.15 2.26 -9.52
CA HIS A 156 2.90 1.82 -8.93
C HIS A 156 3.14 0.56 -8.11
N LEU A 157 3.31 0.74 -6.80
CA LEU A 157 3.55 -0.35 -5.88
C LEU A 157 2.23 -0.98 -5.41
N CYS A 158 2.20 -2.31 -5.20
CA CYS A 158 1.13 -2.97 -4.47
C CYS A 158 1.23 -2.64 -2.98
N ASP A 159 0.16 -2.88 -2.24
CA ASP A 159 0.02 -2.41 -0.85
C ASP A 159 1.15 -2.90 0.05
N ARG A 160 1.56 -4.18 -0.07
CA ARG A 160 2.68 -4.73 0.70
C ARG A 160 4.03 -4.10 0.36
N ASN A 161 4.26 -3.79 -0.92
CA ASN A 161 5.49 -3.11 -1.32
C ASN A 161 5.48 -1.63 -0.91
N LEU A 162 4.32 -0.98 -0.93
CA LEU A 162 4.14 0.37 -0.39
C LEU A 162 4.34 0.39 1.14
N GLU A 163 3.80 -0.58 1.86
CA GLU A 163 4.05 -0.77 3.29
C GLU A 163 5.54 -0.93 3.57
N SER A 164 6.24 -1.78 2.80
CA SER A 164 7.69 -1.94 2.93
C SER A 164 8.44 -0.63 2.70
N LEU A 165 8.01 0.18 1.72
CA LEU A 165 8.60 1.49 1.45
C LEU A 165 8.39 2.45 2.63
N ASN A 166 7.18 2.48 3.22
CA ASN A 166 6.87 3.34 4.37
C ASN A 166 7.64 2.91 5.62
N ILE A 167 7.79 1.59 5.85
CA ILE A 167 8.69 1.10 6.91
C ILE A 167 10.12 1.62 6.69
N CYS A 168 10.62 1.56 5.46
CA CYS A 168 11.96 2.07 5.14
C CYS A 168 12.07 3.60 5.34
N LYS A 169 11.05 4.39 5.02
CA LYS A 169 11.02 5.83 5.33
C LYS A 169 11.13 6.05 6.83
N TRP A 170 10.30 5.36 7.61
CA TRP A 170 10.32 5.42 9.07
C TRP A 170 11.67 5.03 9.67
N LEU A 171 12.31 3.96 9.16
CA LEU A 171 13.67 3.54 9.57
C LEU A 171 14.73 4.58 9.21
N LYS A 172 14.58 5.23 8.05
CA LYS A 172 15.52 6.28 7.59
C LYS A 172 15.47 7.51 8.47
N GLU A 173 14.28 7.97 8.87
CA GLU A 173 14.10 9.10 9.78
C GLU A 173 14.76 8.85 11.14
N ARG A 174 14.87 7.59 11.56
CA ARG A 174 15.53 7.17 12.79
C ARG A 174 17.01 6.80 12.62
N ASN A 175 17.55 7.04 11.43
CA ASN A 175 18.95 6.72 11.09
C ASN A 175 19.32 5.23 11.27
N GLN A 176 18.32 4.32 11.21
CA GLN A 176 18.55 2.87 11.29
C GLN A 176 18.96 2.26 9.96
N ILE A 177 18.69 2.96 8.86
CA ILE A 177 19.17 2.61 7.52
C ILE A 177 19.81 3.83 6.85
N TYR A 178 20.74 3.57 5.94
CA TYR A 178 21.42 4.64 5.18
C TYR A 178 20.55 5.19 4.07
N GLN A 179 19.92 4.32 3.26
CA GLN A 179 19.10 4.71 2.09
C GLN A 179 18.07 3.65 1.75
N HIS A 180 16.99 4.06 1.12
CA HIS A 180 16.00 3.19 0.52
C HIS A 180 15.50 3.77 -0.81
N PHE A 181 15.01 2.90 -1.68
CA PHE A 181 14.39 3.26 -2.96
C PHE A 181 13.55 2.09 -3.48
N SER A 182 12.59 2.38 -4.36
CA SER A 182 11.90 1.34 -5.13
C SER A 182 12.58 1.15 -6.48
N ARG A 183 12.66 -0.08 -6.95
CA ARG A 183 13.11 -0.42 -8.30
C ARG A 183 12.55 -1.76 -8.75
N ASN A 184 11.94 -1.78 -9.94
CA ASN A 184 11.26 -2.94 -10.51
C ASN A 184 10.13 -3.46 -9.61
N GLY A 185 9.39 -2.54 -8.98
CA GLY A 185 8.26 -2.84 -8.12
C GLY A 185 8.61 -3.37 -6.74
N PHE A 186 9.87 -3.34 -6.33
CA PHE A 186 10.28 -3.79 -5.00
C PHE A 186 11.06 -2.71 -4.27
N THR A 187 10.82 -2.60 -2.99
CA THR A 187 11.63 -1.78 -2.10
C THR A 187 13.02 -2.39 -1.93
N LYS A 188 14.03 -1.55 -2.00
CA LYS A 188 15.43 -1.89 -1.72
C LYS A 188 15.93 -1.02 -0.57
N VAL A 189 16.71 -1.62 0.32
CA VAL A 189 17.29 -0.97 1.50
C VAL A 189 18.80 -1.10 1.51
N VAL A 190 19.48 0.00 1.80
CA VAL A 190 20.92 0.06 2.08
C VAL A 190 21.06 0.34 3.58
N ILE A 191 21.64 -0.58 4.35
CA ILE A 191 21.68 -0.48 5.80
C ILE A 191 22.78 0.48 6.23
N LYS A 192 24.01 0.29 5.73
CA LYS A 192 25.15 1.18 5.99
C LYS A 192 25.67 1.77 4.69
N LYS A 193 26.31 2.93 4.77
CA LYS A 193 26.96 3.56 3.62
C LYS A 193 28.00 2.60 3.02
N GLY A 194 27.85 2.30 1.73
CA GLY A 194 28.73 1.37 1.01
C GLY A 194 28.21 -0.08 0.92
N ASP A 195 27.17 -0.44 1.68
CA ASP A 195 26.55 -1.75 1.56
C ASP A 195 25.83 -1.91 0.21
N ARG A 196 25.73 -3.15 -0.26
CA ARG A 196 24.87 -3.47 -1.42
C ARG A 196 23.40 -3.37 -1.05
N PRO A 197 22.55 -2.81 -1.93
CA PRO A 197 21.11 -2.77 -1.69
C PRO A 197 20.51 -4.17 -1.53
N VAL A 198 19.77 -4.37 -0.45
CA VAL A 198 19.03 -5.61 -0.17
C VAL A 198 17.59 -5.44 -0.63
N LYS A 199 17.08 -6.39 -1.40
CA LYS A 199 15.67 -6.42 -1.82
C LYS A 199 14.82 -6.85 -0.63
N VAL A 200 13.77 -6.07 -0.35
CA VAL A 200 12.70 -6.42 0.58
C VAL A 200 11.61 -7.13 -0.20
N THR A 201 11.29 -8.35 0.18
CA THR A 201 10.30 -9.18 -0.50
C THR A 201 8.93 -9.13 0.18
N HIS A 202 8.93 -8.79 1.47
CA HIS A 202 7.72 -8.68 2.27
C HIS A 202 7.99 -7.76 3.48
N PRO A 203 6.98 -7.01 4.00
CA PRO A 203 7.14 -6.14 5.17
C PRO A 203 7.69 -6.86 6.42
N SER A 204 7.32 -8.15 6.59
CA SER A 204 7.83 -8.96 7.71
C SER A 204 9.34 -9.12 7.72
N ASP A 205 10.02 -9.03 6.56
CA ASP A 205 11.48 -9.12 6.48
C ASP A 205 12.14 -7.95 7.22
N LEU A 206 11.52 -6.76 7.13
CA LEU A 206 11.97 -5.57 7.86
C LEU A 206 11.63 -5.64 9.35
N ARG A 207 10.41 -6.07 9.71
CA ARG A 207 10.00 -6.24 11.12
C ARG A 207 10.83 -7.30 11.85
N TYR A 208 11.19 -8.36 11.16
CA TYR A 208 12.08 -9.37 11.72
C TYR A 208 13.48 -8.81 12.00
N LYS A 209 14.00 -7.98 11.10
CA LYS A 209 15.36 -7.41 11.20
C LYS A 209 15.43 -6.22 12.17
N PHE A 210 14.39 -5.40 12.22
CA PHE A 210 14.29 -4.19 13.04
C PHE A 210 13.10 -4.34 13.99
N LYS A 211 13.38 -4.77 15.22
CA LYS A 211 12.35 -5.15 16.20
C LYS A 211 11.47 -3.98 16.68
N ASP A 212 11.94 -2.76 16.53
CA ASP A 212 11.24 -1.54 16.97
C ASP A 212 10.24 -1.01 15.92
N VAL A 213 10.08 -1.69 14.78
CA VAL A 213 9.13 -1.29 13.75
C VAL A 213 7.70 -1.56 14.22
N PRO A 214 6.85 -0.53 14.30
CA PRO A 214 5.46 -0.70 14.73
C PRO A 214 4.65 -1.51 13.71
N ASP A 215 3.61 -2.21 14.19
CA ASP A 215 2.73 -3.00 13.33
C ASP A 215 1.97 -2.14 12.31
N ILE A 216 1.61 -0.91 12.71
CA ILE A 216 0.93 0.06 11.86
C ILE A 216 1.83 1.29 11.69
N ILE A 217 2.22 1.56 10.46
CA ILE A 217 2.87 2.82 10.07
C ILE A 217 1.86 3.61 9.24
N PRO A 218 1.52 4.86 9.64
CA PRO A 218 0.62 5.69 8.85
C PRO A 218 1.12 5.82 7.41
N LEU A 219 0.21 5.71 6.44
CA LEU A 219 0.50 6.00 5.04
C LEU A 219 0.67 7.53 4.92
N THR A 220 1.87 7.97 4.65
CA THR A 220 2.21 9.38 4.36
C THR A 220 2.30 9.61 2.85
#